data_8c6834b206870b2c3264828a012ca11e
#
_entry.id   8c6834b206870b2c3264828a012ca11e
#
_cell.length_a   1.000
_cell.length_b   1.000
_cell.length_c   1.000
_cell.angle_alpha   90.00
_cell.angle_beta   90.00
_cell.angle_gamma   90.00
#
_symmetry.space_group_name_H-M   'P 1'
#
loop_
_entity.id
_entity.type
_entity.pdbx_description
1 polymer ?
#
loop_
_entity_poly.entity_id
_entity_poly.type
_entity_poly.pdbx_seq_one_letter_code
_entity_poly.pdbx_strand_id
1 'polypeptide(L)'
;TRSTKTTAGNPFFSEVLHAITAKAEEEGFDVILQTSHNPAEDLQKCESKIKQKMIKGIIMLSSPADESFFAQLDKYEIPVVVIGKVEGQYSHVYSVDTDNYGDSIALTNALIESGHKNIACLHAPLDVHVSVDRVNGYRQSLATHNIAVRDEWIVDGGYTHETALKAARELLSQSPLPEAVFATDSLKLMSIYRAAAEKNIAIPQQLAVVGYSNETLSFILTPAP
;
A
#
# COMPACT_ATOMS: atom_id res chain seq x y z
N THR A 1 -9.54 -10.90 -1.43
CA THR A 1 -8.32 -10.18 -1.87
C THR A 1 -8.45 -9.79 -3.34
N ARG A 2 -7.75 -8.72 -3.75
CA ARG A 2 -7.63 -8.33 -5.15
C ARG A 2 -7.02 -9.44 -6.01
N SER A 3 -7.12 -9.33 -7.32
CA SER A 3 -6.64 -10.37 -8.23
C SER A 3 -5.17 -10.71 -7.97
N THR A 4 -4.76 -11.93 -8.30
CA THR A 4 -3.37 -12.38 -8.19
C THR A 4 -2.38 -11.48 -8.92
N LYS A 5 -2.81 -10.77 -9.99
CA LYS A 5 -1.97 -9.80 -10.70
C LYS A 5 -1.62 -8.56 -9.86
N THR A 6 -2.50 -8.17 -8.94
CA THR A 6 -2.29 -6.97 -8.11
C THR A 6 -1.59 -7.26 -6.78
N THR A 7 -1.59 -8.50 -6.32
CA THR A 7 -1.01 -8.90 -5.03
C THR A 7 0.31 -9.66 -5.17
N ALA A 8 0.50 -10.44 -6.22
CA ALA A 8 1.65 -11.32 -6.38
C ALA A 8 3.01 -10.60 -6.46
N GLY A 9 3.02 -9.35 -6.88
CA GLY A 9 4.25 -8.55 -7.01
C GLY A 9 4.64 -7.75 -5.78
N ASN A 10 3.79 -7.69 -4.74
CA ASN A 10 4.07 -6.93 -3.53
C ASN A 10 4.40 -7.90 -2.38
N PRO A 11 5.64 -7.86 -1.85
CA PRO A 11 6.10 -8.77 -0.79
C PRO A 11 5.24 -8.76 0.48
N PHE A 12 4.63 -7.64 0.80
CA PHE A 12 3.72 -7.48 1.95
C PHE A 12 2.65 -8.57 1.99
N PHE A 13 1.98 -8.85 0.87
CA PHE A 13 0.90 -9.84 0.86
C PHE A 13 1.40 -11.26 1.11
N SER A 14 2.58 -11.61 0.64
CA SER A 14 3.18 -12.93 0.87
C SER A 14 3.56 -13.12 2.34
N GLU A 15 4.15 -12.12 2.97
CA GLU A 15 4.53 -12.17 4.39
C GLU A 15 3.32 -12.25 5.30
N VAL A 16 2.32 -11.40 5.07
CA VAL A 16 1.08 -11.40 5.86
C VAL A 16 0.33 -12.71 5.70
N LEU A 17 0.22 -13.24 4.47
CA LEU A 17 -0.45 -14.53 4.24
C LEU A 17 0.27 -15.66 4.96
N HIS A 18 1.60 -15.66 4.95
CA HIS A 18 2.39 -16.67 5.69
C HIS A 18 2.13 -16.59 7.20
N ALA A 19 2.13 -15.40 7.77
CA ALA A 19 1.83 -15.20 9.20
C ALA A 19 0.40 -15.64 9.57
N ILE A 20 -0.58 -15.31 8.70
CA ILE A 20 -1.98 -15.74 8.91
C ILE A 20 -2.10 -17.27 8.86
N THR A 21 -1.49 -17.90 7.86
CA THR A 21 -1.58 -19.37 7.73
C THR A 21 -0.91 -20.10 8.88
N ALA A 22 0.26 -19.66 9.32
CA ALA A 22 0.95 -20.23 10.47
C ALA A 22 0.11 -20.11 11.76
N LYS A 23 -0.47 -18.91 12.01
CA LYS A 23 -1.29 -18.70 13.20
C LYS A 23 -2.61 -19.46 13.14
N ALA A 24 -3.24 -19.57 11.98
CA ALA A 24 -4.45 -20.34 11.79
C ALA A 24 -4.20 -21.84 12.07
N GLU A 25 -3.09 -22.40 11.60
CA GLU A 25 -2.69 -23.78 11.87
C GLU A 25 -2.51 -24.05 13.38
N GLU A 26 -1.83 -23.14 14.11
CA GLU A 26 -1.69 -23.24 15.57
C GLU A 26 -3.05 -23.29 16.30
N GLU A 27 -4.04 -22.56 15.78
CA GLU A 27 -5.39 -22.48 16.36
C GLU A 27 -6.36 -23.56 15.80
N GLY A 28 -5.88 -24.46 14.95
CA GLY A 28 -6.66 -25.56 14.37
C GLY A 28 -7.64 -25.14 13.27
N PHE A 29 -7.32 -24.08 12.53
CA PHE A 29 -8.08 -23.61 11.38
C PHE A 29 -7.34 -23.83 10.06
N ASP A 30 -8.11 -24.21 9.04
CA ASP A 30 -7.64 -24.16 7.66
C ASP A 30 -7.90 -22.80 7.03
N VAL A 31 -6.99 -22.34 6.17
CA VAL A 31 -7.12 -21.08 5.43
C VAL A 31 -7.55 -21.34 4.00
N ILE A 32 -8.68 -20.76 3.60
CA ILE A 32 -9.14 -20.76 2.22
C ILE A 32 -8.74 -19.43 1.58
N LEU A 33 -7.79 -19.45 0.67
CA LEU A 33 -7.42 -18.26 -0.09
C LEU A 33 -8.44 -18.00 -1.20
N GLN A 34 -9.04 -16.81 -1.18
CA GLN A 34 -9.97 -16.35 -2.21
C GLN A 34 -9.41 -15.12 -2.91
N THR A 35 -9.46 -15.12 -4.23
CA THR A 35 -9.16 -13.97 -5.07
C THR A 35 -10.39 -13.61 -5.90
N SER A 36 -10.53 -12.32 -6.24
CA SER A 36 -11.63 -11.78 -7.03
C SER A 36 -11.12 -10.69 -7.97
N HIS A 37 -11.90 -10.39 -8.99
CA HIS A 37 -11.55 -9.36 -9.96
C HIS A 37 -12.15 -7.99 -9.60
N ASN A 38 -13.20 -7.98 -8.79
CA ASN A 38 -13.87 -6.76 -8.35
C ASN A 38 -14.61 -6.99 -7.02
N PRO A 39 -15.00 -5.90 -6.31
CA PRO A 39 -15.66 -6.01 -5.01
C PRO A 39 -16.98 -6.78 -5.03
N ALA A 40 -17.78 -6.67 -6.09
CA ALA A 40 -19.08 -7.36 -6.19
C ALA A 40 -18.90 -8.89 -6.27
N GLU A 41 -17.92 -9.35 -7.07
CA GLU A 41 -17.55 -10.78 -7.14
C GLU A 41 -17.02 -11.28 -5.79
N ASP A 42 -16.24 -10.46 -5.10
CA ASP A 42 -15.68 -10.81 -3.79
C ASP A 42 -16.79 -11.01 -2.76
N LEU A 43 -17.74 -10.07 -2.71
CA LEU A 43 -18.90 -10.18 -1.83
C LEU A 43 -19.71 -11.44 -2.12
N GLN A 44 -20.04 -11.70 -3.37
CA GLN A 44 -20.81 -12.89 -3.76
C GLN A 44 -20.12 -14.20 -3.35
N LYS A 45 -18.80 -14.27 -3.53
CA LYS A 45 -18.00 -15.43 -3.12
C LYS A 45 -17.97 -15.59 -1.60
N CYS A 46 -17.85 -14.51 -0.84
CA CYS A 46 -17.92 -14.51 0.61
C CYS A 46 -19.30 -14.99 1.11
N GLU A 47 -20.36 -14.39 0.60
CA GLU A 47 -21.74 -14.79 0.95
C GLU A 47 -22.03 -16.27 0.67
N SER A 48 -21.57 -16.76 -0.48
CA SER A 48 -21.75 -18.18 -0.83
C SER A 48 -21.10 -19.11 0.22
N LYS A 49 -19.85 -18.82 0.64
CA LYS A 49 -19.14 -19.62 1.65
C LYS A 49 -19.77 -19.52 3.04
N ILE A 50 -20.29 -18.34 3.40
CA ILE A 50 -21.00 -18.13 4.65
C ILE A 50 -22.28 -18.98 4.67
N LYS A 51 -23.11 -18.87 3.63
CA LYS A 51 -24.37 -19.63 3.50
C LYS A 51 -24.17 -21.14 3.50
N GLN A 52 -23.07 -21.60 2.94
CA GLN A 52 -22.67 -23.01 2.94
C GLN A 52 -22.01 -23.46 4.26
N LYS A 53 -21.84 -22.55 5.24
CA LYS A 53 -21.14 -22.80 6.51
C LYS A 53 -19.71 -23.35 6.35
N MET A 54 -19.04 -22.96 5.25
CA MET A 54 -17.68 -23.40 4.95
C MET A 54 -16.61 -22.60 5.72
N ILE A 55 -16.96 -21.41 6.21
CA ILE A 55 -16.02 -20.50 6.89
C ILE A 55 -16.58 -20.05 8.24
N LYS A 56 -15.68 -19.76 9.17
CA LYS A 56 -15.98 -19.24 10.51
C LYS A 56 -15.71 -17.73 10.64
N GLY A 57 -14.93 -17.18 9.73
CA GLY A 57 -14.58 -15.77 9.69
C GLY A 57 -13.89 -15.42 8.38
N ILE A 58 -13.62 -14.15 8.20
CA ILE A 58 -12.97 -13.61 7.00
C ILE A 58 -11.79 -12.73 7.45
N ILE A 59 -10.65 -12.86 6.77
CA ILE A 59 -9.54 -11.92 6.90
C ILE A 59 -9.35 -11.25 5.54
N MET A 60 -9.48 -9.93 5.51
CA MET A 60 -9.26 -9.11 4.32
C MET A 60 -7.86 -8.49 4.38
N LEU A 61 -7.09 -8.63 3.28
CA LEU A 61 -5.71 -8.14 3.20
C LEU A 61 -5.61 -6.68 2.74
N SER A 62 -6.73 -6.00 2.58
CA SER A 62 -6.79 -4.57 2.24
C SER A 62 -8.14 -4.00 2.63
N SER A 63 -8.15 -2.71 2.98
CA SER A 63 -9.37 -1.96 3.27
C SER A 63 -9.72 -1.07 2.09
N PRO A 64 -10.83 -1.32 1.37
CA PRO A 64 -11.31 -0.45 0.33
C PRO A 64 -11.77 0.90 0.92
N ALA A 65 -11.58 1.98 0.17
CA ALA A 65 -12.10 3.30 0.56
C ALA A 65 -13.64 3.36 0.51
N ASP A 66 -14.28 2.54 -0.34
CA ASP A 66 -15.73 2.31 -0.28
C ASP A 66 -16.04 1.14 0.66
N GLU A 67 -16.57 1.47 1.82
CA GLU A 67 -16.88 0.51 2.89
C GLU A 67 -18.27 -0.16 2.77
N SER A 68 -19.01 0.06 1.71
CA SER A 68 -20.32 -0.55 1.48
C SER A 68 -20.30 -2.09 1.57
N PHE A 69 -19.17 -2.68 1.21
CA PHE A 69 -18.88 -4.10 1.34
C PHE A 69 -18.96 -4.59 2.79
N PHE A 70 -18.42 -3.85 3.75
CA PHE A 70 -18.43 -4.22 5.16
C PHE A 70 -19.84 -4.19 5.75
N ALA A 71 -20.65 -3.18 5.40
CA ALA A 71 -22.04 -3.08 5.82
C ALA A 71 -22.89 -4.28 5.37
N GLN A 72 -22.52 -4.92 4.26
CA GLN A 72 -23.20 -6.11 3.78
C GLN A 72 -22.73 -7.38 4.50
N LEU A 73 -21.39 -7.51 4.75
CA LEU A 73 -20.85 -8.66 5.49
C LEU A 73 -21.26 -8.66 6.96
N ASP A 74 -21.37 -7.51 7.61
CA ASP A 74 -21.74 -7.38 9.03
C ASP A 74 -23.10 -8.02 9.35
N LYS A 75 -24.02 -8.06 8.36
CA LYS A 75 -25.34 -8.69 8.49
C LYS A 75 -25.30 -10.20 8.68
N TYR A 76 -24.17 -10.84 8.38
CA TYR A 76 -24.02 -12.29 8.53
C TYR A 76 -23.51 -12.71 9.90
N GLU A 77 -23.20 -11.76 10.78
CA GLU A 77 -22.77 -11.99 12.17
C GLU A 77 -21.56 -12.92 12.31
N ILE A 78 -20.70 -12.96 11.29
CA ILE A 78 -19.41 -13.65 11.36
C ILE A 78 -18.27 -12.64 11.52
N PRO A 79 -17.20 -12.97 12.24
CA PRO A 79 -16.09 -12.06 12.41
C PRO A 79 -15.38 -11.80 11.07
N VAL A 80 -15.17 -10.53 10.78
CA VAL A 80 -14.38 -10.04 9.65
C VAL A 80 -13.23 -9.19 10.19
N VAL A 81 -11.99 -9.61 9.95
CA VAL A 81 -10.80 -8.82 10.30
C VAL A 81 -10.23 -8.22 9.04
N VAL A 82 -10.00 -6.93 9.06
CA VAL A 82 -9.48 -6.15 7.92
C VAL A 82 -8.07 -5.68 8.25
N ILE A 83 -7.11 -5.98 7.40
CA ILE A 83 -5.79 -5.38 7.46
C ILE A 83 -5.87 -4.05 6.71
N GLY A 84 -5.85 -2.97 7.48
CA GLY A 84 -6.11 -1.61 7.07
C GLY A 84 -7.22 -0.95 7.87
N LYS A 85 -7.35 0.35 7.73
CA LYS A 85 -8.31 1.19 8.42
C LYS A 85 -9.75 0.84 8.04
N VAL A 86 -10.65 0.89 9.01
CA VAL A 86 -12.11 0.85 8.85
C VAL A 86 -12.68 2.06 9.59
N GLU A 87 -13.42 2.93 8.89
CA GLU A 87 -13.97 4.17 9.45
C GLU A 87 -15.41 4.01 9.95
N GLY A 88 -16.19 3.12 9.30
CA GLY A 88 -17.55 2.80 9.71
C GLY A 88 -17.62 2.05 11.05
N GLN A 89 -18.80 2.10 11.67
CA GLN A 89 -19.07 1.34 12.89
C GLN A 89 -19.84 0.07 12.53
N TYR A 90 -19.24 -1.07 12.78
CA TYR A 90 -19.79 -2.40 12.50
C TYR A 90 -19.68 -3.28 13.75
N SER A 91 -20.61 -4.22 13.90
CA SER A 91 -20.64 -5.10 15.07
C SER A 91 -19.63 -6.25 14.98
N HIS A 92 -19.34 -6.72 13.78
CA HIS A 92 -18.53 -7.91 13.54
C HIS A 92 -17.33 -7.66 12.61
N VAL A 93 -17.04 -6.38 12.28
CA VAL A 93 -15.87 -5.99 11.49
C VAL A 93 -14.84 -5.32 12.37
N TYR A 94 -13.63 -5.84 12.35
CA TYR A 94 -12.50 -5.39 13.17
C TYR A 94 -11.36 -4.96 12.25
N SER A 95 -10.64 -3.90 12.59
CA SER A 95 -9.48 -3.46 11.84
C SER A 95 -8.17 -3.68 12.60
N VAL A 96 -7.12 -4.00 11.84
CA VAL A 96 -5.73 -4.00 12.30
C VAL A 96 -4.95 -3.16 11.31
N ASP A 97 -4.42 -2.03 11.76
CA ASP A 97 -3.69 -1.09 10.91
C ASP A 97 -2.52 -0.46 11.66
N THR A 98 -1.63 0.18 10.92
CA THR A 98 -0.58 1.05 11.43
C THR A 98 -0.99 2.51 11.20
N ASP A 99 -0.29 3.45 11.83
CA ASP A 99 -0.53 4.89 11.59
C ASP A 99 0.08 5.33 10.24
N ASN A 100 -0.54 4.88 9.14
CA ASN A 100 -0.08 5.18 7.78
C ASN A 100 0.03 6.69 7.50
N TYR A 101 -0.83 7.49 8.10
CA TYR A 101 -0.79 8.95 7.97
C TYR A 101 0.41 9.55 8.71
N GLY A 102 0.58 9.21 10.00
CA GLY A 102 1.69 9.69 10.82
C GLY A 102 3.05 9.20 10.32
N ASP A 103 3.16 7.92 9.94
CA ASP A 103 4.39 7.36 9.36
C ASP A 103 4.79 8.11 8.07
N SER A 104 3.82 8.45 7.21
CA SER A 104 4.10 9.19 5.98
C SER A 104 4.51 10.62 6.22
N ILE A 105 3.98 11.26 7.27
CA ILE A 105 4.49 12.56 7.74
C ILE A 105 5.94 12.41 8.18
N ALA A 106 6.26 11.42 8.99
CA ALA A 106 7.62 11.21 9.51
C ALA A 106 8.63 10.97 8.38
N LEU A 107 8.30 10.09 7.42
CA LEU A 107 9.15 9.81 6.26
C LEU A 107 9.35 11.04 5.37
N THR A 108 8.30 11.81 5.12
CA THR A 108 8.41 13.04 4.33
C THR A 108 9.18 14.12 5.07
N ASN A 109 8.98 14.25 6.38
CA ASN A 109 9.76 15.17 7.23
C ASN A 109 11.25 14.85 7.19
N ALA A 110 11.63 13.57 7.21
CA ALA A 110 13.04 13.17 7.12
C ALA A 110 13.71 13.70 5.83
N LEU A 111 12.99 13.69 4.71
CA LEU A 111 13.48 14.30 3.45
C LEU A 111 13.61 15.82 3.58
N ILE A 112 12.62 16.50 4.17
CA ILE A 112 12.61 17.95 4.34
C ILE A 112 13.75 18.39 5.28
N GLU A 113 13.92 17.71 6.41
CA GLU A 113 14.98 17.96 7.39
C GLU A 113 16.38 17.72 6.80
N SER A 114 16.49 16.81 5.82
CA SER A 114 17.72 16.61 5.04
C SER A 114 17.95 17.68 3.97
N GLY A 115 17.08 18.70 3.89
CA GLY A 115 17.24 19.87 3.02
C GLY A 115 16.50 19.81 1.68
N HIS A 116 15.76 18.73 1.40
CA HIS A 116 15.02 18.58 0.14
C HIS A 116 13.69 19.35 0.16
N LYS A 117 13.40 20.08 -0.93
CA LYS A 117 12.15 20.83 -1.10
C LYS A 117 11.34 20.37 -2.30
N ASN A 118 12.01 19.80 -3.29
CA ASN A 118 11.40 19.29 -4.51
C ASN A 118 11.17 17.77 -4.37
N ILE A 119 10.13 17.42 -3.63
CA ILE A 119 9.84 16.04 -3.24
C ILE A 119 8.66 15.53 -4.04
N ALA A 120 8.81 14.37 -4.68
CA ALA A 120 7.72 13.69 -5.38
C ALA A 120 7.16 12.53 -4.53
N CYS A 121 5.94 12.10 -4.84
CA CYS A 121 5.28 10.95 -4.25
C CYS A 121 4.85 9.97 -5.35
N LEU A 122 5.36 8.74 -5.29
CA LEU A 122 4.88 7.65 -6.15
C LEU A 122 4.00 6.73 -5.30
N HIS A 123 2.70 6.66 -5.61
CA HIS A 123 1.71 6.00 -4.78
C HIS A 123 0.94 4.89 -5.50
N ALA A 124 0.24 4.03 -4.76
CA ALA A 124 -0.75 3.10 -5.27
C ALA A 124 -2.11 3.83 -5.48
N PRO A 125 -3.02 3.28 -6.29
CA PRO A 125 -4.35 3.88 -6.51
C PRO A 125 -5.07 4.24 -5.21
N LEU A 126 -5.81 5.36 -5.22
CA LEU A 126 -6.47 5.93 -4.04
C LEU A 126 -7.84 5.27 -3.73
N ASP A 127 -8.04 4.06 -4.16
CA ASP A 127 -9.25 3.27 -3.89
C ASP A 127 -9.14 2.39 -2.63
N VAL A 128 -8.04 2.54 -1.87
CA VAL A 128 -7.82 1.92 -0.56
C VAL A 128 -7.37 2.95 0.47
N HIS A 129 -7.81 2.80 1.71
CA HIS A 129 -7.51 3.74 2.79
C HIS A 129 -6.01 3.96 3.00
N VAL A 130 -5.20 2.91 2.98
CA VAL A 130 -3.75 3.01 3.15
C VAL A 130 -3.09 3.94 2.12
N SER A 131 -3.53 3.93 0.87
CA SER A 131 -2.99 4.83 -0.16
C SER A 131 -3.42 6.27 0.07
N VAL A 132 -4.68 6.48 0.46
CA VAL A 132 -5.22 7.81 0.78
C VAL A 132 -4.48 8.42 1.97
N ASP A 133 -4.32 7.66 3.07
CA ASP A 133 -3.66 8.14 4.28
C ASP A 133 -2.18 8.47 4.02
N ARG A 134 -1.47 7.65 3.25
CA ARG A 134 -0.07 7.89 2.91
C ARG A 134 0.13 9.15 2.05
N VAL A 135 -0.71 9.35 1.05
CA VAL A 135 -0.65 10.58 0.22
C VAL A 135 -1.05 11.81 1.02
N ASN A 136 -2.03 11.69 1.90
CA ASN A 136 -2.45 12.79 2.77
C ASN A 136 -1.36 13.16 3.78
N GLY A 137 -0.66 12.19 4.37
CA GLY A 137 0.48 12.42 5.25
C GLY A 137 1.62 13.16 4.54
N TYR A 138 1.94 12.76 3.31
CA TYR A 138 2.90 13.46 2.46
C TYR A 138 2.47 14.92 2.21
N ARG A 139 1.23 15.15 1.77
CA ARG A 139 0.70 16.50 1.53
C ARG A 139 0.72 17.36 2.79
N GLN A 140 0.34 16.78 3.93
CA GLN A 140 0.35 17.48 5.23
C GLN A 140 1.76 17.89 5.64
N SER A 141 2.74 17.02 5.47
CA SER A 141 4.14 17.33 5.78
C SER A 141 4.64 18.53 4.96
N LEU A 142 4.42 18.54 3.63
CA LEU A 142 4.80 19.66 2.78
C LEU A 142 4.09 20.97 3.22
N ALA A 143 2.79 20.90 3.49
CA ALA A 143 2.00 22.05 3.92
C ALA A 143 2.52 22.65 5.25
N THR A 144 2.83 21.79 6.22
CA THR A 144 3.36 22.21 7.52
C THR A 144 4.70 22.96 7.38
N HIS A 145 5.51 22.59 6.39
CA HIS A 145 6.80 23.22 6.11
C HIS A 145 6.73 24.35 5.06
N ASN A 146 5.51 24.77 4.67
CA ASN A 146 5.29 25.79 3.64
C ASN A 146 5.96 25.45 2.29
N ILE A 147 6.04 24.18 1.94
CA ILE A 147 6.50 23.69 0.65
C ILE A 147 5.28 23.51 -0.26
N ALA A 148 5.34 24.11 -1.45
CA ALA A 148 4.24 23.99 -2.42
C ALA A 148 4.10 22.54 -2.91
N VAL A 149 2.90 22.00 -2.82
CA VAL A 149 2.55 20.70 -3.42
C VAL A 149 2.50 20.87 -4.95
N ARG A 150 3.19 20.00 -5.67
CA ARG A 150 3.12 19.92 -7.14
C ARG A 150 2.32 18.69 -7.52
N ASP A 151 1.13 18.88 -8.06
CA ASP A 151 0.25 17.77 -8.41
C ASP A 151 0.85 16.85 -9.49
N GLU A 152 1.68 17.38 -10.39
CA GLU A 152 2.42 16.61 -11.40
C GLU A 152 3.47 15.65 -10.80
N TRP A 153 3.82 15.84 -9.53
CA TRP A 153 4.75 14.98 -8.78
C TRP A 153 4.05 13.98 -7.85
N ILE A 154 2.73 13.98 -7.83
CA ILE A 154 1.93 12.97 -7.12
C ILE A 154 1.42 11.98 -8.15
N VAL A 155 2.14 10.88 -8.30
CA VAL A 155 2.00 9.98 -9.44
C VAL A 155 1.43 8.64 -9.01
N ASP A 156 0.35 8.22 -9.66
CA ASP A 156 -0.23 6.88 -9.49
C ASP A 156 0.60 5.83 -10.24
N GLY A 157 1.23 4.94 -9.48
CA GLY A 157 2.02 3.83 -9.99
C GLY A 157 1.23 2.55 -10.23
N GLY A 158 -0.09 2.55 -10.04
CA GLY A 158 -0.93 1.36 -10.19
C GLY A 158 -0.58 0.24 -9.21
N TYR A 159 -1.00 -0.98 -9.54
CA TYR A 159 -0.82 -2.17 -8.68
C TYR A 159 0.14 -3.22 -9.24
N THR A 160 0.73 -3.00 -10.40
CA THR A 160 1.60 -3.99 -11.04
C THR A 160 3.02 -3.46 -11.22
N HIS A 161 4.00 -4.36 -11.35
CA HIS A 161 5.38 -3.99 -11.67
C HIS A 161 5.48 -3.13 -12.94
N GLU A 162 4.68 -3.46 -13.95
CA GLU A 162 4.68 -2.76 -15.22
C GLU A 162 4.20 -1.31 -15.07
N THR A 163 3.05 -1.10 -14.40
CA THR A 163 2.49 0.24 -14.19
C THR A 163 3.38 1.08 -13.28
N ALA A 164 3.90 0.50 -12.20
CA ALA A 164 4.77 1.20 -11.26
C ALA A 164 6.11 1.60 -11.91
N LEU A 165 6.73 0.71 -12.69
CA LEU A 165 7.97 1.03 -13.39
C LEU A 165 7.77 2.07 -14.50
N LYS A 166 6.65 2.00 -15.23
CA LYS A 166 6.29 3.03 -16.22
C LYS A 166 6.17 4.40 -15.55
N ALA A 167 5.39 4.48 -14.48
CA ALA A 167 5.20 5.73 -13.72
C ALA A 167 6.52 6.28 -13.15
N ALA A 168 7.38 5.41 -12.60
CA ALA A 168 8.70 5.80 -12.11
C ALA A 168 9.60 6.36 -13.23
N ARG A 169 9.61 5.74 -14.42
CA ARG A 169 10.37 6.23 -15.58
C ARG A 169 9.87 7.60 -16.06
N GLU A 170 8.57 7.80 -16.09
CA GLU A 170 7.95 9.09 -16.46
C GLU A 170 8.27 10.16 -15.43
N LEU A 171 8.14 9.86 -14.13
CA LEU A 171 8.50 10.77 -13.04
C LEU A 171 9.97 11.20 -13.13
N LEU A 172 10.90 10.25 -13.30
CA LEU A 172 12.33 10.54 -13.40
C LEU A 172 12.79 11.06 -14.77
N SER A 173 11.84 11.28 -15.69
CA SER A 173 12.10 11.95 -16.98
C SER A 173 11.67 13.41 -16.97
N GLN A 174 11.06 13.89 -15.90
CA GLN A 174 10.58 15.27 -15.79
C GLN A 174 11.75 16.26 -15.67
N SER A 175 11.48 17.50 -16.07
CA SER A 175 12.42 18.61 -15.90
C SER A 175 11.67 19.78 -15.25
N PRO A 176 12.10 20.23 -14.07
CA PRO A 176 13.23 19.72 -13.29
C PRO A 176 12.98 18.32 -12.71
N LEU A 177 14.07 17.54 -12.51
CA LEU A 177 14.03 16.29 -11.78
C LEU A 177 13.68 16.57 -10.30
N PRO A 178 12.82 15.78 -9.64
CA PRO A 178 12.65 15.89 -8.19
C PRO A 178 13.96 15.58 -7.46
N GLU A 179 14.22 16.26 -6.34
CA GLU A 179 15.39 16.04 -5.47
C GLU A 179 15.24 14.79 -4.62
N ALA A 180 13.98 14.45 -4.31
CA ALA A 180 13.64 13.31 -3.50
C ALA A 180 12.32 12.67 -3.91
N VAL A 181 12.13 11.40 -3.57
CA VAL A 181 10.88 10.65 -3.81
C VAL A 181 10.47 9.92 -2.54
N PHE A 182 9.21 10.09 -2.16
CA PHE A 182 8.52 9.21 -1.22
C PHE A 182 7.77 8.12 -1.99
N ALA A 183 8.17 6.86 -1.79
CA ALA A 183 7.53 5.69 -2.37
C ALA A 183 6.59 5.04 -1.36
N THR A 184 5.29 4.99 -1.66
CA THR A 184 4.28 4.61 -0.67
C THR A 184 4.17 3.11 -0.39
N ASP A 185 4.87 2.26 -1.12
CA ASP A 185 4.96 0.83 -0.87
C ASP A 185 6.21 0.22 -1.54
N SER A 186 6.50 -1.03 -1.20
CA SER A 186 7.65 -1.77 -1.69
C SER A 186 7.72 -1.87 -3.22
N LEU A 187 6.58 -1.97 -3.90
CA LEU A 187 6.53 -2.04 -5.36
C LEU A 187 6.95 -0.71 -6.00
N LYS A 188 6.50 0.42 -5.44
CA LYS A 188 6.89 1.77 -5.88
C LYS A 188 8.36 2.01 -5.61
N LEU A 189 8.82 1.59 -4.42
CA LEU A 189 10.22 1.70 -4.03
C LEU A 189 11.15 0.97 -5.02
N MET A 190 10.90 -0.30 -5.30
CA MET A 190 11.67 -1.08 -6.28
C MET A 190 11.66 -0.43 -7.67
N SER A 191 10.50 0.14 -8.06
CA SER A 191 10.35 0.78 -9.37
C SER A 191 11.17 2.06 -9.50
N ILE A 192 11.27 2.86 -8.43
CA ILE A 192 12.14 4.05 -8.39
C ILE A 192 13.61 3.64 -8.51
N TYR A 193 14.07 2.66 -7.72
CA TYR A 193 15.45 2.17 -7.80
C TYR A 193 15.79 1.65 -9.19
N ARG A 194 14.88 0.89 -9.79
CA ARG A 194 15.06 0.37 -11.16
C ARG A 194 15.13 1.48 -12.20
N ALA A 195 14.20 2.43 -12.16
CA ALA A 195 14.17 3.55 -13.11
C ALA A 195 15.38 4.47 -12.93
N ALA A 196 15.84 4.71 -11.69
CA ALA A 196 17.04 5.49 -11.41
C ALA A 196 18.29 4.80 -11.98
N ALA A 197 18.44 3.49 -11.78
CA ALA A 197 19.55 2.72 -12.35
C ALA A 197 19.57 2.76 -13.90
N GLU A 198 18.42 2.64 -14.55
CA GLU A 198 18.29 2.73 -16.01
C GLU A 198 18.71 4.10 -16.57
N LYS A 199 18.58 5.15 -15.76
CA LYS A 199 18.94 6.54 -16.13
C LYS A 199 20.29 7.00 -15.59
N ASN A 200 21.01 6.12 -14.89
CA ASN A 200 22.26 6.44 -14.18
C ASN A 200 22.09 7.59 -13.17
N ILE A 201 20.93 7.67 -12.51
CA ILE A 201 20.67 8.61 -11.43
C ILE A 201 21.18 7.99 -10.12
N ALA A 202 22.14 8.65 -9.48
CA ALA A 202 22.74 8.15 -8.24
C ALA A 202 21.82 8.40 -7.04
N ILE A 203 21.54 7.34 -6.28
CA ILE A 203 20.84 7.39 -5.00
C ILE A 203 21.88 7.24 -3.89
N PRO A 204 21.94 8.09 -2.87
CA PRO A 204 21.06 9.26 -2.64
C PRO A 204 21.57 10.57 -3.25
N GLN A 205 22.73 10.61 -3.94
CA GLN A 205 23.46 11.84 -4.28
C GLN A 205 22.70 12.76 -5.24
N GLN A 206 21.91 12.20 -6.16
CA GLN A 206 21.11 12.94 -7.13
C GLN A 206 19.60 12.81 -6.87
N LEU A 207 19.19 11.76 -6.16
CA LEU A 207 17.81 11.48 -5.83
C LEU A 207 17.75 10.81 -4.46
N ALA A 208 17.29 11.53 -3.44
CA ALA A 208 16.99 10.91 -2.16
C ALA A 208 15.70 10.08 -2.26
N VAL A 209 15.66 8.93 -1.60
CA VAL A 209 14.48 8.04 -1.64
C VAL A 209 14.16 7.57 -0.23
N VAL A 210 12.90 7.71 0.16
CA VAL A 210 12.33 7.08 1.35
C VAL A 210 11.08 6.30 0.96
N GLY A 211 10.73 5.29 1.74
CA GLY A 211 9.51 4.54 1.46
C GLY A 211 9.30 3.38 2.41
N TYR A 212 8.14 2.75 2.24
CA TYR A 212 7.82 1.53 2.95
C TYR A 212 8.54 0.35 2.32
N SER A 213 9.31 -0.36 3.14
CA SER A 213 10.11 -1.50 2.74
C SER A 213 9.89 -2.67 3.70
N ASN A 214 10.41 -3.83 3.34
CA ASN A 214 10.56 -4.96 4.23
C ASN A 214 12.06 -5.30 4.39
N GLU A 215 12.38 -6.20 5.31
CA GLU A 215 13.76 -6.59 5.59
C GLU A 215 14.48 -7.11 4.34
N THR A 216 13.81 -7.94 3.55
CA THR A 216 14.38 -8.52 2.32
C THR A 216 14.76 -7.44 1.31
N LEU A 217 13.88 -6.46 1.06
CA LEU A 217 14.17 -5.37 0.13
C LEU A 217 15.25 -4.44 0.66
N SER A 218 15.24 -4.14 1.96
CA SER A 218 16.29 -3.32 2.59
C SER A 218 17.67 -3.98 2.51
N PHE A 219 17.72 -5.32 2.47
CA PHE A 219 18.96 -6.07 2.26
C PHE A 219 19.43 -6.06 0.79
N ILE A 220 18.50 -6.09 -0.17
CA ILE A 220 18.81 -6.22 -1.61
C ILE A 220 19.12 -4.86 -2.24
N LEU A 221 18.39 -3.81 -1.85
CA LEU A 221 18.56 -2.49 -2.44
C LEU A 221 19.84 -1.81 -1.95
N THR A 222 20.55 -1.18 -2.87
CA THR A 222 21.80 -0.47 -2.56
C THR A 222 21.75 0.93 -3.19
N PRO A 223 21.87 2.01 -2.36
CA PRO A 223 21.89 1.96 -0.88
C PRO A 223 20.56 1.44 -0.32
N ALA A 224 20.53 1.04 0.95
CA ALA A 224 19.27 0.72 1.62
C ALA A 224 18.36 1.96 1.67
N PRO A 225 17.06 1.82 1.45
CA PRO A 225 16.10 2.92 1.48
C PRO A 225 15.88 3.48 2.88
#